data_abef3880ebdb87f7e382b6bac6cb6db2
#
_entry.id   abef3880ebdb87f7e382b6bac6cb6db2
#
_cell.length_a   1.000
_cell.length_b   1.000
_cell.length_c   1.000
_cell.angle_alpha   90.00
_cell.angle_beta   90.00
_cell.angle_gamma   90.00
#
_symmetry.space_group_name_H-M   'P 1'
#
loop_
_entity.id
_entity.type
_entity.pdbx_description
1 polymer ?
#
loop_
_entity_poly.entity_id
_entity_poly.type
_entity_poly.pdbx_seq_one_letter_code
_entity_poly.pdbx_strand_id
1 'polypeptide(L)'
;MAAVGLFTACSLPALAQTPPAAASSPDLGAILARVAPNADRKVLQLAASAMRCALRRPELGVVPDRLGVIDYSRPSTQQRLWVFDLRRQRLLFEEWVAHGRNSGADRTEHFSNREGSFMSSIGAFTAQETYVGGNGYSLRLDGLEPGFNDHARERAIVIHGAPYVNPSAARLQGRLGRSLGCPAVRLTVAKPLIDALSGGTMVFAYYPDQDWLKRSQLLDADCGGRLAKR
;
A
#
# COMPACT_ATOMS: atom_id res chain seq x y z
N MET A 1 15.05 89.48 1.93
CA MET A 1 15.22 88.45 3.00
C MET A 1 14.28 87.31 2.67
N ALA A 2 14.82 86.24 2.12
CA ALA A 2 14.03 85.08 1.74
C ALA A 2 14.35 83.98 2.74
N ALA A 3 13.33 83.43 3.43
CA ALA A 3 13.43 82.33 4.37
C ALA A 3 13.26 80.98 3.59
N VAL A 4 14.31 80.14 3.63
CA VAL A 4 14.31 78.80 3.12
C VAL A 4 13.82 77.86 4.20
N GLY A 5 12.63 77.22 4.01
CA GLY A 5 12.09 76.20 4.88
C GLY A 5 12.67 74.84 4.52
N LEU A 6 13.38 74.20 5.46
CA LEU A 6 13.85 72.83 5.39
C LEU A 6 12.68 71.87 5.70
N PHE A 7 12.24 71.03 4.70
CA PHE A 7 11.33 69.93 4.94
C PHE A 7 12.16 68.65 5.17
N THR A 8 12.14 68.17 6.41
CA THR A 8 12.69 66.87 6.79
C THR A 8 11.67 65.77 6.43
N ALA A 9 11.99 64.95 5.43
CA ALA A 9 11.19 63.76 5.07
C ALA A 9 11.46 62.64 6.07
N CYS A 10 10.43 62.26 6.83
CA CYS A 10 10.47 61.12 7.75
C CYS A 10 10.18 59.84 6.97
N SER A 11 11.21 59.02 6.70
CA SER A 11 11.07 57.73 6.05
C SER A 11 10.61 56.70 7.08
N LEU A 12 9.40 56.17 6.90
CA LEU A 12 8.89 55.02 7.67
C LEU A 12 9.55 53.73 7.15
N PRO A 13 9.99 52.81 8.05
CA PRO A 13 10.54 51.53 7.63
C PRO A 13 9.42 50.63 7.04
N ALA A 14 9.62 50.10 5.84
CA ALA A 14 8.74 49.13 5.22
C ALA A 14 8.77 47.83 6.06
N LEU A 15 7.62 47.46 6.59
CA LEU A 15 7.43 46.14 7.22
C LEU A 15 7.61 45.04 6.15
N ALA A 16 8.68 44.25 6.27
CA ALA A 16 8.93 43.08 5.46
C ALA A 16 7.80 42.06 5.72
N GLN A 17 6.93 41.87 4.73
CA GLN A 17 5.93 40.81 4.75
C GLN A 17 6.64 39.46 4.62
N THR A 18 6.57 38.64 5.64
CA THR A 18 7.00 37.24 5.61
C THR A 18 6.17 36.53 4.52
N PRO A 19 6.82 35.84 3.55
CA PRO A 19 6.08 35.09 2.54
C PRO A 19 5.22 34.03 3.23
N PRO A 20 3.98 33.75 2.73
CA PRO A 20 3.13 32.71 3.29
C PRO A 20 3.86 31.38 3.21
N ALA A 21 3.88 30.65 4.34
CA ALA A 21 4.45 29.31 4.41
C ALA A 21 3.86 28.47 3.27
N ALA A 22 4.73 27.90 2.44
CA ALA A 22 4.32 27.02 1.34
C ALA A 22 3.39 25.95 1.91
N ALA A 23 2.15 25.87 1.40
CA ALA A 23 1.17 24.88 1.81
C ALA A 23 1.81 23.50 1.57
N SER A 24 2.12 22.77 2.63
CA SER A 24 2.65 21.43 2.56
C SER A 24 1.66 20.58 1.77
N SER A 25 2.15 19.86 0.74
CA SER A 25 1.32 18.91 -0.01
C SER A 25 0.59 18.02 0.99
N PRO A 26 -0.74 17.79 0.81
CA PRO A 26 -1.52 17.04 1.78
C PRO A 26 -0.89 15.64 1.98
N ASP A 27 -0.78 15.23 3.25
CA ASP A 27 -0.22 13.93 3.61
C ASP A 27 -1.00 12.80 2.93
N LEU A 28 -0.31 11.94 2.17
CA LEU A 28 -0.93 10.84 1.43
C LEU A 28 -1.75 9.94 2.36
N GLY A 29 -1.26 9.64 3.56
CA GLY A 29 -2.00 8.82 4.53
C GLY A 29 -3.32 9.46 4.95
N ALA A 30 -3.35 10.78 5.12
CA ALA A 30 -4.59 11.51 5.43
C ALA A 30 -5.58 11.48 4.25
N ILE A 31 -5.08 11.58 3.00
CA ILE A 31 -5.91 11.43 1.80
C ILE A 31 -6.55 10.04 1.75
N LEU A 32 -5.74 8.97 1.92
CA LEU A 32 -6.23 7.60 1.91
C LEU A 32 -7.29 7.35 2.99
N ALA A 33 -7.05 7.84 4.23
CA ALA A 33 -7.98 7.69 5.35
C ALA A 33 -9.31 8.42 5.11
N ARG A 34 -9.29 9.55 4.41
CA ARG A 34 -10.51 10.29 4.06
C ARG A 34 -11.39 9.53 3.08
N VAL A 35 -10.80 8.85 2.08
CA VAL A 35 -11.56 8.16 1.02
C VAL A 35 -11.85 6.69 1.36
N ALA A 36 -11.19 6.11 2.36
CA ALA A 36 -11.44 4.76 2.87
C ALA A 36 -11.64 4.79 4.40
N PRO A 37 -12.77 5.34 4.88
CA PRO A 37 -13.00 5.54 6.33
C PRO A 37 -13.09 4.24 7.12
N ASN A 38 -13.34 3.10 6.46
CA ASN A 38 -13.40 1.78 7.08
C ASN A 38 -12.02 1.13 7.25
N ALA A 39 -10.97 1.65 6.60
CA ALA A 39 -9.61 1.16 6.75
C ALA A 39 -8.93 1.68 8.02
N ASP A 40 -8.03 0.91 8.59
CA ASP A 40 -7.23 1.36 9.74
C ASP A 40 -6.28 2.49 9.32
N ARG A 41 -6.36 3.63 10.00
CA ARG A 41 -5.56 4.83 9.70
C ARG A 41 -4.06 4.58 9.82
N LYS A 42 -3.63 3.76 10.79
CA LYS A 42 -2.22 3.42 10.99
C LYS A 42 -1.71 2.59 9.80
N VAL A 43 -2.51 1.63 9.32
CA VAL A 43 -2.16 0.82 8.15
C VAL A 43 -2.02 1.69 6.91
N LEU A 44 -2.94 2.63 6.68
CA LEU A 44 -2.88 3.57 5.56
C LEU A 44 -1.68 4.52 5.66
N GLN A 45 -1.30 4.98 6.86
CA GLN A 45 -0.10 5.78 7.08
C GLN A 45 1.18 4.99 6.75
N LEU A 46 1.26 3.73 7.18
CA LEU A 46 2.39 2.85 6.86
C LEU A 46 2.48 2.59 5.35
N ALA A 47 1.36 2.30 4.69
CA ALA A 47 1.30 2.13 3.24
C ALA A 47 1.74 3.39 2.48
N ALA A 48 1.30 4.57 2.94
CA ALA A 48 1.73 5.86 2.39
C ALA A 48 3.23 6.11 2.59
N SER A 49 3.79 5.72 3.73
CA SER A 49 5.24 5.82 4.00
C SER A 49 6.03 4.89 3.10
N ALA A 50 5.61 3.61 2.98
CA ALA A 50 6.23 2.65 2.08
C ALA A 50 6.18 3.12 0.61
N MET A 51 5.05 3.69 0.17
CA MET A 51 4.88 4.24 -1.17
C MET A 51 5.85 5.40 -1.43
N ARG A 52 5.97 6.35 -0.49
CA ARG A 52 6.94 7.45 -0.61
C ARG A 52 8.37 6.96 -0.70
N CYS A 53 8.73 5.93 0.07
CA CYS A 53 10.06 5.32 0.02
C CYS A 53 10.29 4.59 -1.31
N ALA A 54 9.32 3.80 -1.78
CA ALA A 54 9.44 3.07 -3.02
C ALA A 54 9.61 4.01 -4.23
N LEU A 55 8.89 5.14 -4.26
CA LEU A 55 9.01 6.14 -5.34
C LEU A 55 10.37 6.85 -5.38
N ARG A 56 11.16 6.84 -4.29
CA ARG A 56 12.55 7.34 -4.28
C ARG A 56 13.56 6.30 -4.78
N ARG A 57 13.11 5.10 -5.10
CA ARG A 57 13.91 3.96 -5.50
C ARG A 57 13.43 3.43 -6.85
N PRO A 58 13.85 4.08 -7.97
CA PRO A 58 13.36 3.74 -9.32
C PRO A 58 13.59 2.27 -9.70
N GLU A 59 14.61 1.64 -9.12
CA GLU A 59 14.92 0.21 -9.32
C GLU A 59 13.80 -0.73 -8.85
N LEU A 60 12.89 -0.27 -7.99
CA LEU A 60 11.73 -1.05 -7.54
C LEU A 60 10.56 -1.06 -8.54
N GLY A 61 10.63 -0.26 -9.61
CA GLY A 61 9.62 -0.24 -10.67
C GLY A 61 8.22 0.19 -10.24
N VAL A 62 8.10 0.90 -9.10
CA VAL A 62 6.80 1.36 -8.57
C VAL A 62 6.34 2.63 -9.29
N VAL A 63 5.08 2.65 -9.72
CA VAL A 63 4.45 3.82 -10.36
C VAL A 63 3.55 4.59 -9.37
N PRO A 64 3.44 5.94 -9.51
CA PRO A 64 2.78 6.79 -8.51
C PRO A 64 1.24 6.84 -8.62
N ASP A 65 0.64 6.15 -9.59
CA ASP A 65 -0.74 6.37 -9.98
C ASP A 65 -1.77 5.70 -9.07
N ARG A 66 -1.39 4.55 -8.51
CA ARG A 66 -2.29 3.69 -7.76
C ARG A 66 -1.58 3.03 -6.58
N LEU A 67 -2.40 2.55 -5.63
CA LEU A 67 -1.93 1.84 -4.46
C LEU A 67 -2.96 0.78 -4.08
N GLY A 68 -2.53 -0.47 -3.91
CA GLY A 68 -3.28 -1.52 -3.24
C GLY A 68 -2.86 -1.65 -1.79
N VAL A 69 -3.80 -1.82 -0.87
CA VAL A 69 -3.52 -2.06 0.56
C VAL A 69 -4.32 -3.26 1.03
N ILE A 70 -3.64 -4.25 1.60
CA ILE A 70 -4.26 -5.41 2.24
C ILE A 70 -3.94 -5.35 3.74
N ASP A 71 -4.96 -5.41 4.58
CA ASP A 71 -4.81 -5.47 6.04
C ASP A 71 -5.11 -6.89 6.54
N TYR A 72 -4.08 -7.72 6.63
CA TYR A 72 -4.20 -9.08 7.13
C TYR A 72 -4.41 -9.17 8.65
N SER A 73 -4.32 -8.09 9.41
CA SER A 73 -4.70 -8.08 10.83
C SER A 73 -6.21 -8.21 11.04
N ARG A 74 -7.00 -7.89 10.00
CA ARG A 74 -8.46 -8.04 10.01
C ARG A 74 -8.87 -9.49 9.68
N PRO A 75 -10.01 -9.96 10.20
CA PRO A 75 -10.54 -11.27 9.84
C PRO A 75 -10.91 -11.34 8.35
N SER A 76 -10.82 -12.53 7.76
CA SER A 76 -11.14 -12.75 6.34
C SER A 76 -12.61 -12.50 6.00
N THR A 77 -13.48 -12.59 6.99
CA THR A 77 -14.91 -12.29 6.90
C THR A 77 -15.23 -10.81 6.73
N GLN A 78 -14.23 -9.92 6.87
CA GLN A 78 -14.35 -8.48 6.63
C GLN A 78 -13.64 -8.07 5.33
N GLN A 79 -14.11 -6.96 4.75
CA GLN A 79 -13.35 -6.28 3.69
C GLN A 79 -12.04 -5.78 4.27
N ARG A 80 -10.94 -6.12 3.62
CA ARG A 80 -9.57 -5.83 4.09
C ARG A 80 -8.57 -5.61 2.97
N LEU A 81 -9.08 -5.38 1.75
CA LEU A 81 -8.32 -4.95 0.58
C LEU A 81 -8.92 -3.66 0.05
N TRP A 82 -8.11 -2.62 -0.12
CA TRP A 82 -8.47 -1.33 -0.72
C TRP A 82 -7.56 -1.06 -1.91
N VAL A 83 -8.13 -0.52 -2.99
CA VAL A 83 -7.38 -0.06 -4.16
C VAL A 83 -7.72 1.41 -4.40
N PHE A 84 -6.68 2.24 -4.48
CA PHE A 84 -6.79 3.69 -4.60
C PHE A 84 -6.30 4.18 -5.97
N ASP A 85 -7.01 5.16 -6.54
CA ASP A 85 -6.52 6.04 -7.61
C ASP A 85 -5.91 7.27 -6.92
N LEU A 86 -4.59 7.35 -6.88
CA LEU A 86 -3.88 8.41 -6.17
C LEU A 86 -3.96 9.74 -6.91
N ARG A 87 -4.01 9.71 -8.25
CA ARG A 87 -4.16 10.92 -9.07
C ARG A 87 -5.49 11.60 -8.84
N ARG A 88 -6.58 10.80 -8.75
CA ARG A 88 -7.94 11.30 -8.54
C ARG A 88 -8.34 11.34 -7.07
N GLN A 89 -7.46 10.91 -6.16
CA GLN A 89 -7.71 10.84 -4.71
C GLN A 89 -9.03 10.16 -4.38
N ARG A 90 -9.28 8.98 -4.97
CA ARG A 90 -10.52 8.22 -4.77
C ARG A 90 -10.25 6.75 -4.52
N LEU A 91 -11.16 6.12 -3.80
CA LEU A 91 -11.22 4.68 -3.63
C LEU A 91 -11.82 4.05 -4.90
N LEU A 92 -11.15 3.01 -5.43
CA LEU A 92 -11.65 2.22 -6.56
C LEU A 92 -12.32 0.94 -6.09
N PHE A 93 -11.72 0.26 -5.11
CA PHE A 93 -12.23 -1.00 -4.57
C PHE A 93 -12.05 -1.04 -3.06
N GLU A 94 -13.07 -1.60 -2.39
CA GLU A 94 -13.01 -2.08 -1.00
C GLU A 94 -13.55 -3.50 -1.02
N GLU A 95 -12.67 -4.52 -0.78
CA GLU A 95 -12.95 -5.89 -1.11
C GLU A 95 -12.51 -6.89 -0.05
N TRP A 96 -13.11 -8.07 -0.13
CA TRP A 96 -12.65 -9.26 0.57
C TRP A 96 -11.44 -9.83 -0.13
N VAL A 97 -10.46 -10.28 0.64
CA VAL A 97 -9.31 -11.00 0.12
C VAL A 97 -8.99 -12.20 1.01
N ALA A 98 -8.82 -13.37 0.36
CA ALA A 98 -8.38 -14.58 1.03
C ALA A 98 -6.85 -14.56 1.24
N HIS A 99 -6.40 -15.38 2.18
CA HIS A 99 -4.99 -15.64 2.48
C HIS A 99 -4.66 -17.12 2.28
N GLY A 100 -3.39 -17.48 2.42
CA GLY A 100 -2.88 -18.83 2.30
C GLY A 100 -3.41 -19.77 3.40
N ARG A 101 -3.70 -21.03 3.06
CA ARG A 101 -4.33 -22.00 3.96
C ARG A 101 -3.55 -22.25 5.26
N ASN A 102 -2.23 -22.11 5.22
CA ASN A 102 -1.37 -22.27 6.40
C ASN A 102 -1.09 -20.95 7.14
N SER A 103 -1.67 -19.84 6.67
CA SER A 103 -1.56 -18.54 7.37
C SER A 103 -2.53 -18.37 8.53
N GLY A 104 -3.53 -19.22 8.67
CA GLY A 104 -4.54 -19.15 9.72
C GLY A 104 -5.93 -19.58 9.27
N ALA A 105 -6.93 -19.41 10.10
CA ALA A 105 -8.33 -19.73 9.80
C ALA A 105 -9.09 -18.51 9.25
N ASP A 106 -9.85 -17.79 10.09
CA ASP A 106 -10.46 -16.51 9.74
C ASP A 106 -9.44 -15.36 9.86
N ARG A 107 -8.65 -15.39 10.93
CA ARG A 107 -7.54 -14.46 11.13
C ARG A 107 -6.25 -15.03 10.57
N THR A 108 -5.44 -14.14 10.04
CA THR A 108 -4.10 -14.48 9.59
C THR A 108 -3.15 -14.38 10.78
N GLU A 109 -2.31 -15.38 11.01
CA GLU A 109 -1.42 -15.49 12.17
C GLU A 109 0.02 -15.76 11.76
N HIS A 110 0.21 -16.42 10.58
CA HIS A 110 1.51 -16.88 10.12
C HIS A 110 1.78 -16.43 8.69
N PHE A 111 3.02 -16.03 8.44
CA PHE A 111 3.49 -15.59 7.13
C PHE A 111 4.79 -16.29 6.78
N SER A 112 5.11 -16.39 5.50
CA SER A 112 6.34 -17.04 5.07
C SER A 112 6.80 -16.52 3.72
N ASN A 113 8.12 -16.49 3.55
CA ASN A 113 8.79 -16.25 2.27
C ASN A 113 9.30 -17.58 1.64
N ARG A 114 9.05 -18.74 2.29
CA ARG A 114 9.54 -20.05 1.85
C ARG A 114 8.60 -20.67 0.83
N GLU A 115 9.18 -21.27 -0.22
CA GLU A 115 8.45 -22.09 -1.18
C GLU A 115 7.75 -23.28 -0.48
N GLY A 116 6.59 -23.67 -0.99
CA GLY A 116 5.80 -24.79 -0.44
C GLY A 116 5.17 -24.54 0.94
N SER A 117 5.34 -23.34 1.53
CA SER A 117 4.77 -23.03 2.84
C SER A 117 3.24 -22.94 2.84
N PHE A 118 2.63 -22.65 1.69
CA PHE A 118 1.20 -22.33 1.55
C PHE A 118 0.72 -21.20 2.47
N MET A 119 1.65 -20.33 2.89
CA MET A 119 1.39 -19.12 3.68
C MET A 119 1.45 -17.90 2.77
N SER A 120 0.69 -16.87 3.11
CA SER A 120 0.83 -15.54 2.53
C SER A 120 2.14 -14.90 2.95
N SER A 121 2.59 -13.88 2.23
CA SER A 121 3.71 -13.02 2.60
C SER A 121 3.20 -11.62 2.93
N ILE A 122 3.95 -10.92 3.78
CA ILE A 122 3.72 -9.51 4.16
C ILE A 122 4.73 -8.60 3.49
N GLY A 123 4.45 -7.30 3.54
CA GLY A 123 5.33 -6.28 3.00
C GLY A 123 4.81 -5.66 1.71
N ALA A 124 5.67 -4.88 1.06
CA ALA A 124 5.36 -4.24 -0.20
C ALA A 124 5.72 -5.13 -1.39
N PHE A 125 4.88 -5.09 -2.41
CA PHE A 125 5.06 -5.76 -3.69
C PHE A 125 4.89 -4.77 -4.83
N THR A 126 5.49 -5.06 -5.98
CA THR A 126 5.13 -4.42 -7.25
C THR A 126 4.24 -5.38 -8.04
N ALA A 127 3.07 -4.91 -8.47
CA ALA A 127 2.17 -5.66 -9.33
C ALA A 127 2.58 -5.49 -10.80
N GLN A 128 2.97 -6.57 -11.43
CA GLN A 128 3.63 -6.58 -12.73
C GLN A 128 2.68 -6.91 -13.89
N GLU A 129 3.01 -7.94 -14.66
CA GLU A 129 2.26 -8.38 -15.82
C GLU A 129 1.05 -9.26 -15.43
N THR A 130 0.03 -9.20 -16.24
CA THR A 130 -1.10 -10.12 -16.18
C THR A 130 -0.87 -11.34 -17.08
N TYR A 131 -1.47 -12.46 -16.72
CA TYR A 131 -1.45 -13.68 -17.53
C TYR A 131 -2.69 -14.52 -17.28
N VAL A 132 -2.95 -15.51 -18.12
CA VAL A 132 -3.99 -16.51 -17.92
C VAL A 132 -3.31 -17.84 -17.59
N GLY A 133 -3.59 -18.39 -16.41
CA GLY A 133 -3.02 -19.63 -15.91
C GLY A 133 -4.07 -20.52 -15.23
N GLY A 134 -3.62 -21.45 -14.38
CA GLY A 134 -4.51 -22.39 -13.67
C GLY A 134 -5.56 -21.72 -12.78
N ASN A 135 -5.31 -20.51 -12.30
CA ASN A 135 -6.25 -19.69 -11.54
C ASN A 135 -7.03 -18.68 -12.41
N GLY A 136 -7.01 -18.85 -13.75
CA GLY A 136 -7.58 -17.90 -14.70
C GLY A 136 -6.75 -16.62 -14.84
N TYR A 137 -7.42 -15.50 -15.10
CA TYR A 137 -6.77 -14.19 -15.24
C TYR A 137 -6.15 -13.74 -13.92
N SER A 138 -4.85 -13.57 -13.92
CA SER A 138 -4.02 -13.39 -12.72
C SER A 138 -2.99 -12.28 -12.92
N LEU A 139 -2.54 -11.68 -11.81
CA LEU A 139 -1.57 -10.60 -11.76
C LEU A 139 -0.36 -11.02 -10.93
N ARG A 140 0.83 -11.04 -11.53
CA ARG A 140 2.08 -11.38 -10.84
C ARG A 140 2.49 -10.31 -9.85
N LEU A 141 3.03 -10.75 -8.72
CA LEU A 141 3.58 -9.89 -7.67
C LEU A 141 5.08 -10.17 -7.51
N ASP A 142 5.88 -9.10 -7.57
CA ASP A 142 7.28 -9.12 -7.17
C ASP A 142 7.43 -8.54 -5.79
N GLY A 143 8.05 -9.28 -4.88
CA GLY A 143 8.30 -8.82 -3.52
C GLY A 143 9.46 -7.82 -3.46
N LEU A 144 9.27 -6.73 -2.70
CA LEU A 144 10.23 -5.64 -2.59
C LEU A 144 11.07 -5.70 -1.30
N GLU A 145 10.78 -6.65 -0.40
CA GLU A 145 11.38 -6.68 0.93
C GLU A 145 12.14 -7.97 1.19
N PRO A 146 13.50 -7.90 1.19
CA PRO A 146 14.36 -9.05 1.40
C PRO A 146 14.06 -9.80 2.71
N GLY A 147 13.92 -11.12 2.61
CA GLY A 147 13.63 -12.02 3.72
C GLY A 147 12.15 -12.10 4.12
N PHE A 148 11.28 -11.21 3.60
CA PHE A 148 9.85 -11.19 3.91
C PHE A 148 8.97 -11.61 2.74
N ASN A 149 9.29 -11.16 1.53
CA ASN A 149 8.49 -11.45 0.34
C ASN A 149 9.30 -11.49 -0.98
N ASP A 150 10.60 -11.31 -0.96
CA ASP A 150 11.46 -11.26 -2.15
C ASP A 150 11.42 -12.55 -3.00
N HIS A 151 10.98 -13.68 -2.44
CA HIS A 151 10.71 -14.92 -3.19
C HIS A 151 9.28 -15.00 -3.77
N ALA A 152 8.50 -13.91 -3.75
CA ALA A 152 7.10 -13.94 -4.18
C ALA A 152 6.94 -14.41 -5.63
N ARG A 153 7.79 -13.95 -6.57
CA ARG A 153 7.74 -14.39 -7.97
C ARG A 153 8.05 -15.86 -8.14
N GLU A 154 9.08 -16.36 -7.50
CA GLU A 154 9.50 -17.78 -7.52
C GLU A 154 8.40 -18.68 -6.94
N ARG A 155 7.76 -18.23 -5.87
CA ARG A 155 6.64 -18.90 -5.22
C ARG A 155 5.32 -18.77 -5.98
N ALA A 156 5.31 -18.13 -7.14
CA ALA A 156 4.12 -17.84 -7.95
C ALA A 156 2.99 -17.14 -7.16
N ILE A 157 3.36 -16.21 -6.28
CA ILE A 157 2.37 -15.39 -5.57
C ILE A 157 1.75 -14.39 -6.55
N VAL A 158 0.44 -14.48 -6.71
CA VAL A 158 -0.33 -13.69 -7.67
C VAL A 158 -1.65 -13.21 -7.05
N ILE A 159 -2.20 -12.10 -7.56
CA ILE A 159 -3.60 -11.75 -7.31
C ILE A 159 -4.46 -12.46 -8.36
N HIS A 160 -5.50 -13.20 -7.92
CA HIS A 160 -6.41 -13.90 -8.82
C HIS A 160 -7.83 -13.93 -8.27
N GLY A 161 -8.80 -14.23 -9.14
CA GLY A 161 -10.17 -14.51 -8.73
C GLY A 161 -10.35 -15.94 -8.25
N ALA A 162 -11.20 -16.15 -7.24
CA ALA A 162 -11.49 -17.50 -6.77
C ALA A 162 -12.93 -17.66 -6.28
N PRO A 163 -13.60 -18.79 -6.59
CA PRO A 163 -15.00 -19.03 -6.18
C PRO A 163 -15.13 -19.21 -4.65
N TYR A 164 -14.05 -19.61 -3.98
CA TYR A 164 -14.02 -19.75 -2.52
C TYR A 164 -13.95 -18.41 -1.78
N VAL A 165 -13.75 -17.28 -2.48
CA VAL A 165 -13.90 -15.94 -1.93
C VAL A 165 -15.36 -15.52 -2.07
N ASN A 166 -16.17 -16.06 -1.18
CA ASN A 166 -17.61 -15.85 -1.15
C ASN A 166 -18.06 -15.33 0.22
N PRO A 167 -18.38 -14.03 0.37
CA PRO A 167 -18.77 -13.46 1.66
C PRO A 167 -20.05 -14.07 2.25
N SER A 168 -20.97 -14.54 1.42
CA SER A 168 -22.21 -15.18 1.92
C SER A 168 -21.90 -16.55 2.54
N ALA A 169 -21.07 -17.37 1.87
CA ALA A 169 -20.59 -18.63 2.44
C ALA A 169 -19.71 -18.40 3.68
N ALA A 170 -18.88 -17.35 3.67
CA ALA A 170 -18.03 -17.00 4.80
C ALA A 170 -18.82 -16.68 6.08
N ARG A 171 -19.97 -16.03 5.97
CA ARG A 171 -20.85 -15.77 7.13
C ARG A 171 -21.35 -17.05 7.79
N LEU A 172 -21.59 -18.09 7.01
CA LEU A 172 -22.05 -19.39 7.51
C LEU A 172 -20.89 -20.25 8.07
N GLN A 173 -19.71 -20.14 7.44
CA GLN A 173 -18.54 -20.96 7.77
C GLN A 173 -17.58 -20.31 8.77
N GLY A 174 -17.82 -19.05 9.14
CA GLY A 174 -16.97 -18.26 10.02
C GLY A 174 -15.64 -17.82 9.38
N ARG A 175 -15.42 -18.02 8.06
CA ARG A 175 -14.21 -17.59 7.32
C ARG A 175 -14.41 -17.67 5.81
N LEU A 176 -13.57 -16.98 5.05
CA LEU A 176 -13.41 -17.24 3.62
C LEU A 176 -12.71 -18.58 3.34
N GLY A 177 -12.82 -19.09 2.12
CA GLY A 177 -11.89 -20.09 1.61
C GLY A 177 -10.47 -19.55 1.57
N ARG A 178 -9.48 -20.43 1.36
CA ARG A 178 -8.05 -20.11 1.49
C ARG A 178 -7.28 -20.58 0.24
N SER A 179 -6.26 -19.79 -0.13
CA SER A 179 -5.36 -20.09 -1.25
C SER A 179 -4.16 -20.95 -0.82
N LEU A 180 -3.19 -21.10 -1.72
CA LEU A 180 -1.88 -21.67 -1.42
C LEU A 180 -0.81 -20.59 -1.14
N GLY A 181 -1.24 -19.38 -0.72
CA GLY A 181 -0.39 -18.23 -0.39
C GLY A 181 -0.84 -16.94 -1.07
N CYS A 182 -1.46 -17.02 -2.22
CA CYS A 182 -1.90 -15.90 -3.03
C CYS A 182 -2.99 -15.05 -2.35
N PRO A 183 -3.00 -13.73 -2.51
CA PRO A 183 -4.17 -12.91 -2.26
C PRO A 183 -5.23 -13.20 -3.34
N ALA A 184 -6.33 -13.87 -2.96
CA ALA A 184 -7.42 -14.18 -3.88
C ALA A 184 -8.64 -13.30 -3.60
N VAL A 185 -9.31 -12.83 -4.64
CA VAL A 185 -10.47 -11.95 -4.58
C VAL A 185 -11.71 -12.61 -5.19
N ARG A 186 -12.89 -12.00 -5.03
CA ARG A 186 -14.13 -12.49 -5.65
C ARG A 186 -13.99 -12.54 -7.17
N LEU A 187 -14.53 -13.58 -7.81
CA LEU A 187 -14.50 -13.72 -9.27
C LEU A 187 -15.08 -12.51 -9.99
N THR A 188 -16.17 -11.94 -9.47
CA THR A 188 -16.89 -10.82 -10.09
C THR A 188 -16.09 -9.54 -10.18
N VAL A 189 -15.11 -9.34 -9.29
CA VAL A 189 -14.27 -8.14 -9.26
C VAL A 189 -12.84 -8.39 -9.72
N ALA A 190 -12.45 -9.65 -9.93
CA ALA A 190 -11.06 -10.03 -10.19
C ALA A 190 -10.49 -9.28 -11.39
N LYS A 191 -11.16 -9.35 -12.56
CA LYS A 191 -10.63 -8.72 -13.77
C LYS A 191 -10.48 -7.20 -13.62
N PRO A 192 -11.48 -6.39 -13.28
CA PRO A 192 -11.32 -4.94 -13.17
C PRO A 192 -10.36 -4.53 -12.04
N LEU A 193 -10.24 -5.31 -10.96
CA LEU A 193 -9.29 -5.04 -9.88
C LEU A 193 -7.84 -5.34 -10.34
N ILE A 194 -7.61 -6.44 -11.03
CA ILE A 194 -6.31 -6.81 -11.60
C ILE A 194 -5.88 -5.76 -12.64
N ASP A 195 -6.76 -5.37 -13.55
CA ASP A 195 -6.48 -4.33 -14.55
C ASP A 195 -6.13 -2.98 -13.89
N ALA A 196 -6.78 -2.67 -12.76
CA ALA A 196 -6.48 -1.46 -12.00
C ALA A 196 -5.13 -1.52 -11.29
N LEU A 197 -4.61 -2.68 -10.94
CA LEU A 197 -3.35 -2.85 -10.22
C LEU A 197 -2.15 -3.15 -11.12
N SER A 198 -2.35 -3.63 -12.34
CA SER A 198 -1.25 -4.04 -13.24
C SER A 198 -0.33 -2.88 -13.64
N GLY A 199 0.91 -3.18 -14.03
CA GLY A 199 1.83 -2.22 -14.61
C GLY A 199 2.61 -1.38 -13.61
N GLY A 200 3.08 -1.97 -12.51
CA GLY A 200 3.98 -1.32 -11.55
C GLY A 200 3.28 -0.73 -10.32
N THR A 201 1.99 -1.01 -10.10
CA THR A 201 1.30 -0.55 -8.90
C THR A 201 1.88 -1.21 -7.66
N MET A 202 2.13 -0.44 -6.59
CA MET A 202 2.49 -1.01 -5.30
C MET A 202 1.27 -1.65 -4.62
N VAL A 203 1.46 -2.87 -4.11
CA VAL A 203 0.52 -3.56 -3.21
C VAL A 203 1.19 -3.74 -1.86
N PHE A 204 0.62 -3.13 -0.84
CA PHE A 204 1.13 -3.17 0.53
C PHE A 204 0.30 -4.14 1.37
N ALA A 205 0.88 -5.29 1.75
CA ALA A 205 0.24 -6.31 2.58
C ALA A 205 0.70 -6.17 4.03
N TYR A 206 -0.16 -5.62 4.86
CA TYR A 206 0.12 -5.33 6.27
C TYR A 206 -0.26 -6.49 7.20
N TYR A 207 0.58 -6.72 8.18
CA TYR A 207 0.30 -7.42 9.43
C TYR A 207 1.19 -6.81 10.54
N PRO A 208 0.78 -6.77 11.82
CA PRO A 208 1.57 -6.18 12.90
C PRO A 208 2.72 -7.09 13.37
N ASP A 209 3.48 -7.66 12.43
CA ASP A 209 4.68 -8.44 12.70
C ASP A 209 5.81 -7.51 13.15
N GLN A 210 6.33 -7.73 14.36
CA GLN A 210 7.31 -6.84 14.99
C GLN A 210 8.68 -6.91 14.32
N ASP A 211 9.07 -8.07 13.79
CA ASP A 211 10.35 -8.24 13.09
C ASP A 211 10.31 -7.50 11.76
N TRP A 212 9.24 -7.69 10.98
CA TRP A 212 9.04 -6.96 9.73
C TRP A 212 8.96 -5.43 9.95
N LEU A 213 8.14 -4.97 10.91
CA LEU A 213 8.00 -3.52 11.18
C LEU A 213 9.32 -2.84 11.55
N LYS A 214 10.23 -3.57 12.20
CA LYS A 214 11.57 -3.05 12.58
C LYS A 214 12.58 -3.11 11.45
N ARG A 215 12.47 -4.08 10.55
CA ARG A 215 13.48 -4.37 9.52
C ARG A 215 13.10 -3.91 8.13
N SER A 216 11.84 -3.56 7.89
CA SER A 216 11.38 -3.07 6.59
C SER A 216 12.10 -1.78 6.21
N GLN A 217 12.82 -1.84 5.09
CA GLN A 217 13.52 -0.68 4.53
C GLN A 217 12.56 0.37 3.97
N LEU A 218 11.35 -0.04 3.60
CA LEU A 218 10.33 0.86 3.07
C LEU A 218 9.53 1.58 4.16
N LEU A 219 9.61 1.09 5.40
CA LEU A 219 9.00 1.73 6.58
C LEU A 219 10.01 2.57 7.39
N ASP A 220 11.30 2.48 7.09
CA ASP A 220 12.33 3.30 7.70
C ASP A 220 12.16 4.78 7.28
N ALA A 221 12.31 5.71 8.22
CA ALA A 221 12.21 7.15 7.97
C ALA A 221 13.20 7.63 6.89
N ASP A 222 14.38 7.01 6.82
CA ASP A 222 15.43 7.33 5.85
C ASP A 222 15.36 6.45 4.57
N CYS A 223 14.26 5.67 4.41
CA CYS A 223 14.05 4.78 3.26
C CYS A 223 15.23 3.81 3.01
N GLY A 224 15.77 3.24 4.06
CA GLY A 224 16.89 2.30 3.98
C GLY A 224 18.26 2.92 3.75
N GLY A 225 18.38 4.24 3.79
CA GLY A 225 19.65 4.94 3.53
C GLY A 225 20.81 4.60 4.50
N ARG A 226 20.52 3.96 5.63
CA ARG A 226 21.53 3.55 6.62
C ARG A 226 22.24 2.24 6.29
N LEU A 227 21.68 1.37 5.46
CA LEU A 227 22.28 0.08 5.12
C LEU A 227 23.30 0.15 3.98
N ALA A 228 23.35 1.24 3.22
CA ALA A 228 24.33 1.45 2.14
C ALA A 228 25.74 1.89 2.64
N LYS A 229 25.97 1.99 3.95
CA LYS A 229 27.25 2.45 4.56
C LYS A 229 27.99 1.35 5.35
N ARG A 230 27.80 0.07 5.01
CA ARG A 230 28.62 -0.99 5.58
C ARG A 230 29.32 -1.81 4.50
#